data_94ea40413e75f8fb2c529c7664ded6b8
#
_entry.id   94ea40413e75f8fb2c529c7664ded6b8
#
_cell.length_a   1.000
_cell.length_b   1.000
_cell.length_c   1.000
_cell.angle_alpha   90.00
_cell.angle_beta   90.00
_cell.angle_gamma   90.00
#
_symmetry.space_group_name_H-M   'P 1'
#
loop_
_entity.id
_entity.type
_entity.pdbx_description
1 polymer ?
#
loop_
_entity_poly.entity_id
_entity_poly.type
_entity_poly.pdbx_seq_one_letter_code
_entity_poly.pdbx_strand_id
1 'polypeptide(L)'
;MKNSKYTLGVDIGGTNVRCGAVSSDGKVVEVLKFKTWDYVVAENFVERLADDIVSLIRKYDIGDGKRVSVGIGAPNGNYYRSTIEFAPNLPFKGVFELRKMLTKSLSSRFMEADIVLTNDANAAAMGEKIYGKAKEISDFMMITLGTGVGSGVFVDNKLLYGFSGFAGELGHTIIVPNGRLCGCGRRGCLETY
;
A
#
# COMPACT_ATOMS: atom_id res chain seq x y z
N MET A 1 5.76 -12.26 -24.15
CA MET A 1 5.31 -12.25 -22.74
C MET A 1 3.82 -12.58 -22.74
N LYS A 2 3.39 -13.70 -22.11
CA LYS A 2 1.94 -13.91 -21.89
C LYS A 2 1.45 -12.75 -21.02
N ASN A 3 0.54 -11.92 -21.53
CA ASN A 3 -0.15 -10.95 -20.69
C ASN A 3 -0.90 -11.72 -19.62
N SER A 4 -0.43 -11.67 -18.39
CA SER A 4 -1.19 -12.23 -17.27
C SER A 4 -2.53 -11.51 -17.18
N LYS A 5 -3.62 -12.28 -17.11
CA LYS A 5 -4.98 -11.72 -16.96
C LYS A 5 -5.17 -11.07 -15.58
N TYR A 6 -4.26 -11.33 -14.65
CA TYR A 6 -4.35 -10.91 -13.25
C TYR A 6 -3.03 -10.33 -12.75
N THR A 7 -3.13 -9.44 -11.77
CA THR A 7 -2.02 -8.92 -10.97
C THR A 7 -2.36 -9.05 -9.49
N LEU A 8 -1.40 -8.80 -8.62
CA LEU A 8 -1.59 -8.88 -7.18
C LEU A 8 -1.62 -7.49 -6.55
N GLY A 9 -2.64 -7.27 -5.70
CA GLY A 9 -2.75 -6.08 -4.85
C GLY A 9 -2.70 -6.48 -3.39
N VAL A 10 -1.93 -5.73 -2.60
CA VAL A 10 -1.84 -5.90 -1.14
C VAL A 10 -2.20 -4.59 -0.46
N ASP A 11 -3.13 -4.67 0.48
CA ASP A 11 -3.52 -3.57 1.36
C ASP A 11 -3.12 -3.94 2.79
N ILE A 12 -2.10 -3.25 3.32
CA ILE A 12 -1.62 -3.42 4.69
C ILE A 12 -2.28 -2.36 5.55
N GLY A 13 -3.27 -2.76 6.33
CA GLY A 13 -3.92 -1.87 7.29
C GLY A 13 -3.48 -2.13 8.73
N GLY A 14 -3.79 -1.21 9.63
CA GLY A 14 -3.48 -1.35 11.07
C GLY A 14 -4.17 -2.53 11.74
N THR A 15 -5.31 -2.99 11.23
CA THR A 15 -6.07 -4.12 11.79
C THR A 15 -5.94 -5.38 10.96
N ASN A 16 -5.97 -5.25 9.64
CA ASN A 16 -5.97 -6.38 8.72
C ASN A 16 -5.04 -6.13 7.54
N VAL A 17 -4.46 -7.20 7.04
CA VAL A 17 -3.82 -7.26 5.73
C VAL A 17 -4.74 -7.99 4.77
N ARG A 18 -4.86 -7.46 3.55
CA ARG A 18 -5.59 -8.07 2.45
C ARG A 18 -4.65 -8.28 1.28
N CYS A 19 -4.65 -9.49 0.73
CA CYS A 19 -3.92 -9.81 -0.50
C CYS A 19 -4.92 -10.32 -1.53
N GLY A 20 -5.00 -9.66 -2.67
CA GLY A 20 -6.03 -9.94 -3.67
C GLY A 20 -5.47 -10.17 -5.07
N ALA A 21 -6.14 -11.04 -5.83
CA ALA A 21 -5.96 -11.16 -7.27
C ALA A 21 -6.90 -10.18 -7.97
N VAL A 22 -6.34 -9.34 -8.86
CA VAL A 22 -7.05 -8.26 -9.56
C VAL A 22 -6.92 -8.50 -11.06
N SER A 23 -8.04 -8.50 -11.77
CA SER A 23 -8.06 -8.62 -13.22
C SER A 23 -7.66 -7.32 -13.92
N SER A 24 -7.33 -7.40 -15.20
CA SER A 24 -6.91 -6.24 -16.01
C SER A 24 -7.96 -5.12 -16.11
N ASP A 25 -9.25 -5.44 -15.89
CA ASP A 25 -10.34 -4.46 -15.82
C ASP A 25 -10.59 -3.91 -14.41
N GLY A 26 -9.72 -4.24 -13.43
CA GLY A 26 -9.75 -3.72 -12.07
C GLY A 26 -10.69 -4.46 -11.11
N LYS A 27 -11.25 -5.62 -11.52
CA LYS A 27 -12.08 -6.41 -10.62
C LYS A 27 -11.25 -7.27 -9.69
N VAL A 28 -11.56 -7.20 -8.40
CA VAL A 28 -10.99 -8.09 -7.40
C VAL A 28 -11.71 -9.42 -7.47
N VAL A 29 -11.00 -10.49 -7.85
CA VAL A 29 -11.59 -11.84 -8.04
C VAL A 29 -11.49 -12.70 -6.79
N GLU A 30 -10.50 -12.48 -5.96
CA GLU A 30 -10.34 -13.12 -4.65
C GLU A 30 -9.52 -12.27 -3.70
N VAL A 31 -9.80 -12.34 -2.41
CA VAL A 31 -9.04 -11.69 -1.35
C VAL A 31 -8.77 -12.69 -0.23
N LEU A 32 -7.49 -12.89 0.06
CA LEU A 32 -7.03 -13.53 1.29
C LEU A 32 -6.82 -12.46 2.36
N LYS A 33 -7.07 -12.80 3.62
CA LYS A 33 -7.03 -11.83 4.72
C LYS A 33 -6.44 -12.46 5.97
N PHE A 34 -5.63 -11.68 6.69
CA PHE A 34 -5.18 -12.02 8.04
C PHE A 34 -5.12 -10.76 8.92
N LYS A 35 -5.08 -10.94 10.24
CA LYS A 35 -4.96 -9.83 11.18
C LYS A 35 -3.51 -9.38 11.29
N THR A 36 -3.27 -8.09 11.19
CA THR A 36 -1.92 -7.49 11.24
C THR A 36 -1.19 -7.84 12.54
N TRP A 37 -1.90 -7.82 13.67
CA TRP A 37 -1.34 -8.03 15.00
C TRP A 37 -1.16 -9.49 15.41
N ASP A 38 -1.61 -10.45 14.60
CA ASP A 38 -1.28 -11.88 14.81
C ASP A 38 0.17 -12.17 14.41
N TYR A 39 0.84 -11.27 13.69
CA TYR A 39 2.20 -11.39 13.17
C TYR A 39 3.05 -10.18 13.57
N VAL A 40 3.44 -10.10 14.86
CA VAL A 40 4.23 -8.96 15.39
C VAL A 40 5.73 -9.05 15.09
N VAL A 41 6.22 -10.23 14.70
CA VAL A 41 7.59 -10.46 14.22
C VAL A 41 7.62 -10.23 12.70
N ALA A 42 8.51 -9.36 12.25
CA ALA A 42 8.56 -8.94 10.84
C ALA A 42 8.74 -10.11 9.86
N GLU A 43 9.60 -11.05 10.21
CA GLU A 43 9.86 -12.26 9.43
C GLU A 43 8.59 -13.10 9.26
N ASN A 44 7.87 -13.36 10.35
CA ASN A 44 6.64 -14.16 10.33
C ASN A 44 5.54 -13.46 9.51
N PHE A 45 5.45 -12.14 9.61
CA PHE A 45 4.53 -11.33 8.80
C PHE A 45 4.82 -11.48 7.31
N VAL A 46 6.09 -11.35 6.94
CA VAL A 46 6.53 -11.45 5.54
C VAL A 46 6.31 -12.86 4.99
N GLU A 47 6.62 -13.91 5.78
CA GLU A 47 6.38 -15.29 5.38
C GLU A 47 4.88 -15.56 5.15
N ARG A 48 4.03 -15.09 6.06
CA ARG A 48 2.58 -15.20 5.91
C ARG A 48 2.07 -14.48 4.65
N LEU A 49 2.54 -13.27 4.38
CA LEU A 49 2.18 -12.53 3.19
C LEU A 49 2.67 -13.23 1.91
N ALA A 50 3.89 -13.78 1.93
CA ALA A 50 4.44 -14.54 0.81
C ALA A 50 3.62 -15.80 0.53
N ASP A 51 3.14 -16.51 1.56
CA ASP A 51 2.28 -17.68 1.39
C ASP A 51 0.95 -17.33 0.73
N ASP A 52 0.29 -16.22 1.13
CA ASP A 52 -0.93 -15.73 0.51
C ASP A 52 -0.69 -15.35 -0.97
N ILE A 53 0.41 -14.64 -1.25
CA ILE A 53 0.82 -14.29 -2.62
C ILE A 53 1.00 -15.55 -3.48
N VAL A 54 1.78 -16.52 -3.02
CA VAL A 54 2.04 -17.77 -3.74
C VAL A 54 0.77 -18.58 -3.96
N SER A 55 -0.13 -18.61 -2.98
CA SER A 55 -1.43 -19.28 -3.10
C SER A 55 -2.27 -18.68 -4.24
N LEU A 56 -2.36 -17.34 -4.32
CA LEU A 56 -3.09 -16.66 -5.39
C LEU A 56 -2.42 -16.85 -6.75
N ILE A 57 -1.08 -16.80 -6.82
CA ILE A 57 -0.34 -17.04 -8.05
C ILE A 57 -0.68 -18.42 -8.63
N ARG A 58 -0.61 -19.45 -7.80
CA ARG A 58 -0.90 -20.84 -8.21
C ARG A 58 -2.34 -21.01 -8.64
N LYS A 59 -3.28 -20.41 -7.91
CA LYS A 59 -4.72 -20.57 -8.17
C LYS A 59 -5.17 -19.90 -9.47
N TYR A 60 -4.60 -18.73 -9.79
CA TYR A 60 -5.02 -17.89 -10.93
C TYR A 60 -4.01 -17.86 -12.08
N ASP A 61 -2.95 -18.66 -12.03
CA ASP A 61 -1.86 -18.68 -13.02
C ASP A 61 -1.32 -17.28 -13.31
N ILE A 62 -0.98 -16.55 -12.22
CA ILE A 62 -0.55 -15.14 -12.29
C ILE A 62 0.92 -15.08 -12.69
N GLY A 63 1.24 -14.19 -13.64
CA GLY A 63 2.60 -14.03 -14.17
C GLY A 63 2.93 -14.96 -15.33
N ASP A 64 4.20 -15.12 -15.60
CA ASP A 64 4.72 -16.02 -16.64
C ASP A 64 5.27 -17.35 -16.07
N GLY A 65 4.85 -17.68 -14.84
CA GLY A 65 5.32 -18.84 -14.07
C GLY A 65 6.61 -18.60 -13.29
N LYS A 66 7.30 -17.47 -13.49
CA LYS A 66 8.53 -17.10 -12.77
C LYS A 66 8.50 -15.66 -12.21
N ARG A 67 7.86 -14.73 -12.92
CA ARG A 67 7.86 -13.31 -12.57
C ARG A 67 6.43 -12.79 -12.37
N VAL A 68 6.21 -12.09 -11.25
CA VAL A 68 4.91 -11.53 -10.88
C VAL A 68 5.05 -10.06 -10.49
N SER A 69 3.98 -9.29 -10.72
CA SER A 69 3.89 -7.90 -10.24
C SER A 69 3.00 -7.83 -9.02
N VAL A 70 3.47 -7.14 -7.98
CA VAL A 70 2.76 -6.96 -6.70
C VAL A 70 2.73 -5.47 -6.36
N GLY A 71 1.53 -4.89 -6.30
CA GLY A 71 1.32 -3.53 -5.80
C GLY A 71 0.95 -3.57 -4.32
N ILE A 72 1.61 -2.78 -3.47
CA ILE A 72 1.38 -2.72 -2.03
C ILE A 72 1.03 -1.30 -1.60
N GLY A 73 -0.15 -1.12 -1.00
CA GLY A 73 -0.53 0.06 -0.23
C GLY A 73 -0.32 -0.19 1.26
N ALA A 74 0.34 0.73 1.97
CA ALA A 74 0.61 0.58 3.40
C ALA A 74 0.66 1.93 4.10
N PRO A 75 0.29 2.04 5.40
CA PRO A 75 0.49 3.25 6.18
C PRO A 75 1.97 3.65 6.16
N ASN A 76 2.26 4.93 5.94
CA ASN A 76 3.63 5.46 5.84
C ASN A 76 4.52 4.71 4.83
N GLY A 77 3.92 4.14 3.78
CA GLY A 77 4.65 3.49 2.70
C GLY A 77 5.44 4.50 1.86
N ASN A 78 6.76 4.36 1.82
CA ASN A 78 7.66 5.21 1.05
C ASN A 78 7.92 4.61 -0.33
N TYR A 79 7.48 5.29 -1.37
CA TYR A 79 7.62 4.81 -2.75
C TYR A 79 9.09 4.68 -3.18
N TYR A 80 9.93 5.66 -2.87
CA TYR A 80 11.33 5.69 -3.35
C TYR A 80 12.20 4.64 -2.67
N ARG A 81 12.01 4.46 -1.34
CA ARG A 81 12.80 3.52 -0.54
C ARG A 81 12.18 2.12 -0.51
N SER A 82 10.89 2.02 -0.88
CA SER A 82 10.11 0.78 -0.80
C SER A 82 10.07 0.18 0.62
N THR A 83 9.95 1.06 1.60
CA THR A 83 9.92 0.78 3.04
C THR A 83 8.61 1.27 3.65
N ILE A 84 8.25 0.75 4.82
CA ILE A 84 7.22 1.34 5.69
C ILE A 84 7.97 2.04 6.83
N GLU A 85 7.74 3.35 7.03
CA GLU A 85 8.55 4.17 7.92
C GLU A 85 7.72 4.71 9.09
N PHE A 86 8.09 4.30 10.32
CA PHE A 86 7.49 4.80 11.55
C PHE A 86 5.96 4.77 11.59
N ALA A 87 5.33 3.74 11.00
CA ALA A 87 3.88 3.59 10.99
C ALA A 87 3.34 3.28 12.40
N PRO A 88 2.57 4.20 13.03
CA PRO A 88 2.13 4.03 14.42
C PRO A 88 1.13 2.89 14.58
N ASN A 89 0.39 2.57 13.53
CA ASN A 89 -0.69 1.58 13.52
C ASN A 89 -0.22 0.16 13.20
N LEU A 90 1.10 -0.04 12.98
CA LEU A 90 1.68 -1.35 12.71
C LEU A 90 2.54 -1.82 13.88
N PRO A 91 2.70 -3.16 14.06
CA PRO A 91 3.53 -3.70 15.13
C PRO A 91 5.03 -3.44 14.93
N PHE A 92 5.44 -3.10 13.70
CA PHE A 92 6.85 -2.89 13.34
C PHE A 92 7.27 -1.45 13.68
N LYS A 93 8.37 -1.32 14.41
CA LYS A 93 8.92 -0.01 14.81
C LYS A 93 10.06 0.42 13.88
N GLY A 94 10.20 1.74 13.69
CA GLY A 94 11.26 2.31 12.86
C GLY A 94 10.99 2.11 11.36
N VAL A 95 12.03 1.70 10.64
CA VAL A 95 11.98 1.45 9.18
C VAL A 95 11.85 -0.03 8.92
N PHE A 96 10.74 -0.42 8.32
CA PHE A 96 10.47 -1.81 7.93
C PHE A 96 10.78 -2.00 6.45
N GLU A 97 11.83 -2.75 6.12
CA GLU A 97 12.30 -3.01 4.75
C GLU A 97 11.45 -4.08 4.05
N LEU A 98 10.13 -3.85 3.97
CA LEU A 98 9.15 -4.84 3.50
C LEU A 98 9.50 -5.39 2.13
N ARG A 99 9.79 -4.53 1.13
CA ARG A 99 10.10 -4.99 -0.23
C ARG A 99 11.30 -5.94 -0.24
N LYS A 100 12.38 -5.58 0.44
CA LYS A 100 13.61 -6.39 0.50
C LYS A 100 13.34 -7.76 1.11
N MET A 101 12.64 -7.80 2.25
CA MET A 101 12.31 -9.03 2.95
C MET A 101 11.34 -9.90 2.14
N LEU A 102 10.30 -9.31 1.55
CA LEU A 102 9.32 -10.03 0.73
C LEU A 102 9.95 -10.57 -0.56
N THR A 103 10.82 -9.79 -1.22
CA THR A 103 11.57 -10.27 -2.39
C THR A 103 12.41 -11.48 -2.03
N LYS A 104 13.14 -11.45 -0.89
CA LYS A 104 13.94 -12.58 -0.42
C LYS A 104 13.08 -13.82 -0.16
N SER A 105 11.94 -13.65 0.51
CA SER A 105 11.01 -14.74 0.83
C SER A 105 10.40 -15.35 -0.44
N LEU A 106 10.00 -14.54 -1.44
CA LEU A 106 9.48 -15.03 -2.71
C LEU A 106 10.57 -15.72 -3.54
N SER A 107 11.80 -15.19 -3.58
CA SER A 107 12.92 -15.81 -4.28
C SER A 107 13.26 -17.19 -3.72
N SER A 108 13.16 -17.41 -2.42
CA SER A 108 13.34 -18.74 -1.80
C SER A 108 12.27 -19.77 -2.24
N ARG A 109 11.16 -19.28 -2.81
CA ARG A 109 10.08 -20.08 -3.39
C ARG A 109 10.15 -20.15 -4.92
N PHE A 110 11.29 -19.79 -5.51
CA PHE A 110 11.55 -19.75 -6.96
C PHE A 110 10.65 -18.75 -7.72
N MET A 111 10.27 -17.65 -7.05
CA MET A 111 9.44 -16.59 -7.64
C MET A 111 10.22 -15.28 -7.70
N GLU A 112 10.32 -14.69 -8.88
CA GLU A 112 10.75 -13.30 -9.04
C GLU A 112 9.56 -12.36 -8.91
N ALA A 113 9.70 -11.27 -8.16
CA ALA A 113 8.63 -10.31 -7.96
C ALA A 113 9.06 -8.87 -8.23
N ASP A 114 8.29 -8.19 -9.09
CA ASP A 114 8.34 -6.73 -9.22
C ASP A 114 7.39 -6.13 -8.18
N ILE A 115 7.94 -5.65 -7.08
CA ILE A 115 7.17 -5.11 -5.97
C ILE A 115 7.23 -3.59 -6.00
N VAL A 116 6.05 -2.96 -6.08
CA VAL A 116 5.87 -1.52 -5.90
C VAL A 116 5.14 -1.29 -4.59
N LEU A 117 5.71 -0.44 -3.72
CA LEU A 117 5.12 -0.08 -2.44
C LEU A 117 4.87 1.42 -2.39
N THR A 118 3.73 1.82 -1.88
CA THR A 118 3.35 3.23 -1.68
C THR A 118 2.47 3.39 -0.44
N ASN A 119 2.16 4.62 -0.08
CA ASN A 119 1.16 4.94 0.93
C ASN A 119 -0.24 4.45 0.48
N ASP A 120 -1.08 4.02 1.44
CA ASP A 120 -2.42 3.48 1.19
C ASP A 120 -3.36 4.49 0.51
N ALA A 121 -3.34 5.78 0.91
CA ALA A 121 -4.13 6.82 0.25
C ALA A 121 -3.63 7.10 -1.19
N ASN A 122 -2.32 7.03 -1.42
CA ASN A 122 -1.74 7.12 -2.76
C ASN A 122 -2.16 5.93 -3.64
N ALA A 123 -2.18 4.71 -3.09
CA ALA A 123 -2.68 3.53 -3.80
C ALA A 123 -4.16 3.68 -4.16
N ALA A 124 -4.99 4.21 -3.26
CA ALA A 124 -6.39 4.48 -3.49
C ALA A 124 -6.59 5.56 -4.59
N ALA A 125 -5.82 6.65 -4.56
CA ALA A 125 -5.86 7.70 -5.60
C ALA A 125 -5.45 7.14 -6.98
N MET A 126 -4.47 6.25 -7.03
CA MET A 126 -4.08 5.53 -8.24
C MET A 126 -5.23 4.64 -8.75
N GLY A 127 -5.94 3.96 -7.86
CA GLY A 127 -7.11 3.15 -8.20
C GLY A 127 -8.22 4.00 -8.86
N GLU A 128 -8.53 5.19 -8.30
CA GLU A 128 -9.48 6.13 -8.89
C GLU A 128 -9.01 6.68 -10.25
N LYS A 129 -7.72 6.93 -10.41
CA LYS A 129 -7.14 7.38 -11.68
C LYS A 129 -7.25 6.32 -12.77
N ILE A 130 -7.03 5.05 -12.44
CA ILE A 130 -6.98 3.97 -13.45
C ILE A 130 -8.37 3.37 -13.69
N TYR A 131 -9.15 3.15 -12.65
CA TYR A 131 -10.40 2.40 -12.71
C TYR A 131 -11.64 3.21 -12.32
N GLY A 132 -11.45 4.32 -11.59
CA GLY A 132 -12.54 5.10 -11.01
C GLY A 132 -12.99 6.30 -11.84
N LYS A 133 -13.52 7.28 -11.14
CA LYS A 133 -14.10 8.50 -11.75
C LYS A 133 -13.04 9.54 -12.20
N ALA A 134 -11.80 9.39 -11.77
CA ALA A 134 -10.72 10.32 -12.10
C ALA A 134 -9.94 9.94 -13.38
N LYS A 135 -10.41 8.98 -14.19
CA LYS A 135 -9.72 8.51 -15.41
C LYS A 135 -9.29 9.63 -16.35
N GLU A 136 -10.22 10.54 -16.64
CA GLU A 136 -10.02 11.65 -17.59
C GLU A 136 -9.57 12.95 -16.91
N ILE A 137 -9.32 12.93 -15.58
CA ILE A 137 -8.95 14.12 -14.82
C ILE A 137 -7.43 14.12 -14.61
N SER A 138 -6.74 15.13 -15.16
CA SER A 138 -5.27 15.26 -15.04
C SER A 138 -4.83 15.65 -13.64
N ASP A 139 -5.61 16.53 -13.00
CA ASP A 139 -5.28 17.19 -11.74
C ASP A 139 -6.41 16.99 -10.76
N PHE A 140 -6.18 16.24 -9.71
CA PHE A 140 -7.17 16.01 -8.66
C PHE A 140 -6.50 15.62 -7.34
N MET A 141 -7.29 15.74 -6.30
CA MET A 141 -6.94 15.23 -4.98
C MET A 141 -8.01 14.25 -4.55
N MET A 142 -7.58 13.08 -4.10
CA MET A 142 -8.43 12.12 -3.42
C MET A 142 -8.20 12.23 -1.93
N ILE A 143 -9.29 12.27 -1.16
CA ILE A 143 -9.25 12.27 0.31
C ILE A 143 -9.90 10.98 0.81
N THR A 144 -9.22 10.28 1.69
CA THR A 144 -9.74 9.10 2.38
C THR A 144 -10.12 9.49 3.81
N LEU A 145 -11.35 9.20 4.22
CA LEU A 145 -11.86 9.42 5.56
C LEU A 145 -12.09 8.07 6.24
N GLY A 146 -11.34 7.79 7.29
CA GLY A 146 -11.40 6.53 8.02
C GLY A 146 -10.96 6.72 9.47
N THR A 147 -10.01 5.92 9.96
CA THR A 147 -9.39 6.11 11.28
C THR A 147 -8.65 7.45 11.37
N GLY A 148 -8.13 7.94 10.25
CA GLY A 148 -7.52 9.25 10.07
C GLY A 148 -7.95 9.84 8.73
N VAL A 149 -7.24 10.87 8.29
CA VAL A 149 -7.45 11.54 7.00
C VAL A 149 -6.21 11.35 6.14
N GLY A 150 -6.33 10.52 5.11
CA GLY A 150 -5.30 10.35 4.10
C GLY A 150 -5.60 11.14 2.82
N SER A 151 -4.61 11.35 1.99
CA SER A 151 -4.82 11.94 0.66
C SER A 151 -3.76 11.52 -0.35
N GLY A 152 -4.17 11.48 -1.62
CA GLY A 152 -3.30 11.31 -2.76
C GLY A 152 -3.56 12.42 -3.77
N VAL A 153 -2.51 13.03 -4.30
CA VAL A 153 -2.58 14.19 -5.20
C VAL A 153 -2.02 13.83 -6.57
N PHE A 154 -2.79 14.10 -7.61
CA PHE A 154 -2.35 14.00 -8.99
C PHE A 154 -2.16 15.39 -9.59
N VAL A 155 -1.05 15.58 -10.30
CA VAL A 155 -0.72 16.77 -11.07
C VAL A 155 -0.17 16.30 -12.42
N ASP A 156 -0.68 16.86 -13.52
CA ASP A 156 -0.30 16.47 -14.88
C ASP A 156 -0.34 14.95 -15.12
N ASN A 157 -1.41 14.29 -14.68
CA ASN A 157 -1.60 12.83 -14.74
C ASN A 157 -0.56 12.02 -13.96
N LYS A 158 0.20 12.62 -13.06
CA LYS A 158 1.22 11.95 -12.25
C LYS A 158 0.90 12.07 -10.77
N LEU A 159 1.04 10.97 -10.05
CA LEU A 159 0.91 10.97 -8.59
C LEU A 159 2.09 11.73 -7.98
N LEU A 160 1.77 12.69 -7.11
CA LEU A 160 2.74 13.53 -6.44
C LEU A 160 3.31 12.83 -5.21
N TYR A 161 4.55 12.37 -5.30
CA TYR A 161 5.27 11.77 -4.17
C TYR A 161 6.10 12.79 -3.37
N GLY A 162 6.45 13.93 -3.99
CA GLY A 162 7.37 14.92 -3.41
C GLY A 162 8.80 14.41 -3.27
N PHE A 163 9.67 15.22 -2.71
CA PHE A 163 11.09 14.90 -2.56
C PHE A 163 11.36 13.69 -1.64
N SER A 164 10.64 13.61 -0.54
CA SER A 164 10.84 12.56 0.48
C SER A 164 9.96 11.31 0.32
N GLY A 165 8.99 11.34 -0.62
CA GLY A 165 8.00 10.27 -0.78
C GLY A 165 6.73 10.44 0.06
N PHE A 166 6.58 11.57 0.79
CA PHE A 166 5.48 11.83 1.72
C PHE A 166 4.69 13.09 1.36
N ALA A 167 4.60 13.46 0.07
CA ALA A 167 3.70 14.53 -0.34
C ALA A 167 2.23 14.10 -0.18
N GLY A 168 1.36 15.08 0.06
CA GLY A 168 -0.07 14.82 0.16
C GLY A 168 -0.56 14.42 1.55
N GLU A 169 0.24 14.58 2.60
CA GLU A 169 -0.15 14.27 3.99
C GLU A 169 -1.09 15.37 4.57
N LEU A 170 -2.24 15.60 3.92
CA LEU A 170 -3.18 16.67 4.30
C LEU A 170 -3.81 16.49 5.67
N GLY A 171 -4.05 15.24 6.08
CA GLY A 171 -4.57 14.93 7.41
C GLY A 171 -3.71 15.54 8.53
N HIS A 172 -2.43 15.75 8.25
CA HIS A 172 -1.48 16.33 9.20
C HIS A 172 -1.27 17.84 9.05
N THR A 173 -2.07 18.53 8.21
CA THR A 173 -2.09 20.00 8.17
C THR A 173 -2.63 20.55 9.48
N ILE A 174 -1.90 21.47 10.12
CA ILE A 174 -2.32 22.11 11.35
C ILE A 174 -3.41 23.14 11.04
N ILE A 175 -4.65 22.87 11.44
CA ILE A 175 -5.81 23.76 11.27
C ILE A 175 -6.19 24.49 12.56
N VAL A 176 -5.78 23.95 13.72
CA VAL A 176 -5.99 24.59 15.04
C VAL A 176 -4.66 24.63 15.78
N PRO A 177 -3.95 25.78 15.81
CA PRO A 177 -2.70 25.90 16.55
C PRO A 177 -2.88 25.51 18.03
N ASN A 178 -1.97 24.67 18.55
CA ASN A 178 -2.01 24.12 19.92
C ASN A 178 -3.28 23.29 20.24
N GLY A 179 -4.00 22.82 19.22
CA GLY A 179 -5.22 22.02 19.36
C GLY A 179 -5.00 20.59 19.86
N ARG A 180 -5.86 19.67 19.44
CA ARG A 180 -5.82 18.26 19.84
C ARG A 180 -4.47 17.61 19.52
N LEU A 181 -4.01 16.72 20.40
CA LEU A 181 -2.81 15.93 20.14
C LEU A 181 -3.09 14.94 19.00
N CYS A 182 -2.21 14.91 18.01
CA CYS A 182 -2.24 13.99 16.88
C CYS A 182 -1.27 12.81 17.11
N GLY A 183 -1.59 11.65 16.53
CA GLY A 183 -0.73 10.46 16.54
C GLY A 183 0.65 10.70 15.94
N CYS A 184 0.81 11.71 15.07
CA CYS A 184 2.12 12.12 14.52
C CYS A 184 3.01 12.91 15.51
N GLY A 185 2.55 13.15 16.75
CA GLY A 185 3.25 13.90 17.79
C GLY A 185 3.01 15.41 17.75
N ARG A 186 2.39 15.97 16.70
CA ARG A 186 2.04 17.37 16.60
C ARG A 186 0.65 17.65 17.19
N ARG A 187 0.28 18.93 17.29
CA ARG A 187 -1.04 19.35 17.77
C ARG A 187 -1.80 20.09 16.68
N GLY A 188 -3.11 19.86 16.62
CA GLY A 188 -4.03 20.61 15.78
C GLY A 188 -4.13 20.12 14.34
N CYS A 189 -3.68 18.90 14.04
CA CYS A 189 -3.82 18.28 12.73
C CYS A 189 -5.29 18.09 12.34
N LEU A 190 -5.62 18.27 11.07
CA LEU A 190 -6.96 18.13 10.50
C LEU A 190 -7.62 16.81 10.91
N GLU A 191 -6.90 15.70 10.85
CA GLU A 191 -7.42 14.36 11.15
C GLU A 191 -7.94 14.18 12.59
N THR A 192 -7.64 15.11 13.48
CA THR A 192 -8.06 15.04 14.89
C THR A 192 -9.40 15.74 15.13
N TYR A 193 -10.03 16.31 14.11
CA TYR A 193 -11.30 17.04 14.15
C TYR A 193 -12.33 16.44 13.20
#